data_324e2c2762ccb8b7223c355cb25f19fc
#
_entry.id   324e2c2762ccb8b7223c355cb25f19fc
#
_cell.length_a   1.000
_cell.length_b   1.000
_cell.length_c   1.000
_cell.angle_alpha   90.00
_cell.angle_beta   90.00
_cell.angle_gamma   90.00
#
_symmetry.space_group_name_H-M   'P 1'
#
loop_
_entity.id
_entity.type
_entity.pdbx_description
1 polymer ?
#
loop_
_entity_poly.entity_id
_entity_poly.type
_entity_poly.pdbx_seq_one_letter_code
_entity_poly.pdbx_strand_id
1 'polypeptide(L)'
;MRVLILVGLVFCLISCQSLDKNQKSIYLDKSKNYKAEITRDIWGVPHVYGKTDADAAFGLAYAHAEDDFKNIAENMYLYRAQMGLRDGASGAVQDYLIKVLKIRERIQENYLTDLDESVRKILEAYAIGINYWMIQNPDNEYNHFFPVTEKDIVAGFAIQNLFFSGVVSSIEKLQREEVSDEEYAGLYKNQEFVTGSNVLAVNSSKTNDGSTRIIINSHQPLDGPLA
;
A
#
# COMPACT_ATOMS: atom_id res chain seq x y z
N MET A 1 -38.35 48.08 -16.93
CA MET A 1 -37.57 46.90 -17.36
C MET A 1 -36.91 46.30 -16.13
N ARG A 2 -37.52 45.27 -15.53
CA ARG A 2 -37.00 44.62 -14.31
C ARG A 2 -36.18 43.42 -14.74
N VAL A 3 -34.88 43.46 -14.50
CA VAL A 3 -33.96 42.34 -14.69
C VAL A 3 -34.10 41.39 -13.50
N LEU A 4 -34.64 40.20 -13.74
CA LEU A 4 -34.62 39.11 -12.76
C LEU A 4 -33.22 38.48 -12.81
N ILE A 5 -32.46 38.63 -11.73
CA ILE A 5 -31.24 37.89 -11.49
C ILE A 5 -31.62 36.55 -10.86
N LEU A 6 -31.52 35.47 -11.64
CA LEU A 6 -31.66 34.09 -11.17
C LEU A 6 -30.35 33.70 -10.52
N VAL A 7 -30.29 33.72 -9.18
CA VAL A 7 -29.19 33.17 -8.43
C VAL A 7 -29.39 31.66 -8.39
N GLY A 8 -28.68 30.94 -9.26
CA GLY A 8 -28.61 29.49 -9.22
C GLY A 8 -27.80 29.05 -7.99
N LEU A 9 -28.48 28.55 -6.97
CA LEU A 9 -27.85 27.83 -5.84
C LEU A 9 -27.32 26.49 -6.37
N VAL A 10 -26.03 26.45 -6.68
CA VAL A 10 -25.33 25.17 -6.92
C VAL A 10 -25.16 24.51 -5.55
N PHE A 11 -26.08 23.62 -5.21
CA PHE A 11 -25.86 22.67 -4.13
C PHE A 11 -24.73 21.72 -4.58
N CYS A 12 -23.51 21.98 -4.13
CA CYS A 12 -22.48 20.94 -4.07
C CYS A 12 -22.98 19.87 -3.11
N LEU A 13 -23.64 18.85 -3.68
CA LEU A 13 -23.83 17.58 -2.97
C LEU A 13 -22.44 17.01 -2.76
N ILE A 14 -21.86 17.24 -1.57
CA ILE A 14 -20.78 16.42 -1.05
C ILE A 14 -21.43 15.04 -0.86
N SER A 15 -21.37 14.23 -1.92
CA SER A 15 -21.74 12.83 -1.85
C SER A 15 -20.71 12.18 -0.95
N CYS A 16 -21.06 12.01 0.30
CA CYS A 16 -20.39 11.04 1.16
C CYS A 16 -20.57 9.70 0.44
N GLN A 17 -19.55 9.22 -0.28
CA GLN A 17 -19.60 7.93 -0.97
C GLN A 17 -19.67 6.85 0.11
N SER A 18 -20.89 6.49 0.48
CA SER A 18 -21.11 5.31 1.30
C SER A 18 -20.64 4.09 0.51
N LEU A 19 -19.84 3.22 1.16
CA LEU A 19 -19.39 1.96 0.58
C LEU A 19 -20.58 1.22 -0.04
N ASP A 20 -20.44 0.73 -1.29
CA ASP A 20 -21.49 -0.02 -1.96
C ASP A 20 -21.91 -1.22 -1.10
N LYS A 21 -23.21 -1.30 -0.81
CA LYS A 21 -23.79 -2.33 0.08
C LYS A 21 -23.54 -3.75 -0.42
N ASN A 22 -23.56 -3.97 -1.73
CA ASN A 22 -23.32 -5.30 -2.32
C ASN A 22 -21.85 -5.69 -2.16
N GLN A 23 -20.95 -4.79 -2.48
CA GLN A 23 -19.51 -5.03 -2.30
C GLN A 23 -19.17 -5.25 -0.82
N LYS A 24 -19.71 -4.41 0.08
CA LYS A 24 -19.55 -4.57 1.52
C LYS A 24 -19.96 -5.98 1.99
N SER A 25 -21.11 -6.49 1.54
CA SER A 25 -21.59 -7.83 1.88
C SER A 25 -20.63 -8.92 1.39
N ILE A 26 -20.12 -8.80 0.16
CA ILE A 26 -19.17 -9.76 -0.42
C ILE A 26 -17.88 -9.83 0.43
N TYR A 27 -17.32 -8.68 0.80
CA TYR A 27 -16.07 -8.66 1.58
C TYR A 27 -16.28 -9.11 3.03
N LEU A 28 -17.45 -8.84 3.64
CA LEU A 28 -17.82 -9.41 4.93
C LEU A 28 -17.95 -10.94 4.87
N ASP A 29 -18.48 -11.48 3.79
CA ASP A 29 -18.57 -12.94 3.63
C ASP A 29 -17.19 -13.56 3.41
N LYS A 30 -16.34 -12.95 2.60
CA LYS A 30 -14.96 -13.40 2.39
C LYS A 30 -14.15 -13.38 3.69
N SER A 31 -14.32 -12.36 4.53
CA SER A 31 -13.58 -12.24 5.79
C SER A 31 -13.84 -13.37 6.78
N LYS A 32 -15.02 -14.03 6.71
CA LYS A 32 -15.36 -15.18 7.55
C LYS A 32 -14.49 -16.42 7.32
N ASN A 33 -13.77 -16.47 6.19
CA ASN A 33 -12.88 -17.58 5.86
C ASN A 33 -11.56 -17.52 6.63
N TYR A 34 -11.23 -16.39 7.28
CA TYR A 34 -9.97 -16.18 7.97
C TYR A 34 -10.19 -16.10 9.48
N LYS A 35 -9.19 -16.59 10.22
CA LYS A 35 -9.20 -16.59 11.69
C LYS A 35 -7.82 -16.20 12.20
N ALA A 36 -7.69 -14.96 12.64
CA ALA A 36 -6.48 -14.44 13.25
C ALA A 36 -6.76 -13.98 14.68
N GLU A 37 -5.78 -14.14 15.54
CA GLU A 37 -5.75 -13.56 16.88
C GLU A 37 -4.73 -12.44 16.89
N ILE A 38 -5.12 -11.26 17.38
CA ILE A 38 -4.26 -10.08 17.50
C ILE A 38 -4.19 -9.72 18.97
N THR A 39 -3.01 -9.81 19.54
CA THR A 39 -2.73 -9.40 20.92
C THR A 39 -1.74 -8.25 20.91
N ARG A 40 -2.02 -7.18 21.63
CA ARG A 40 -1.10 -6.05 21.76
C ARG A 40 -0.35 -6.13 23.08
N ASP A 41 0.96 -5.93 23.01
CA ASP A 41 1.79 -5.85 24.21
C ASP A 41 1.65 -4.51 24.94
N ILE A 42 2.39 -4.31 26.00
CA ILE A 42 2.37 -3.08 26.82
C ILE A 42 2.83 -1.82 26.06
N TRP A 43 3.46 -1.99 24.90
CA TRP A 43 3.93 -0.93 24.02
C TRP A 43 3.00 -0.69 22.84
N GLY A 44 1.91 -1.47 22.76
CA GLY A 44 0.94 -1.41 21.67
C GLY A 44 1.36 -2.21 20.41
N VAL A 45 2.49 -2.90 20.44
CA VAL A 45 2.96 -3.70 19.28
C VAL A 45 2.02 -4.88 19.05
N PRO A 46 1.46 -5.04 17.84
CA PRO A 46 0.55 -6.14 17.54
C PRO A 46 1.32 -7.45 17.33
N HIS A 47 0.92 -8.48 18.04
CA HIS A 47 1.33 -9.87 17.84
C HIS A 47 0.19 -10.59 17.15
N VAL A 48 0.42 -11.01 15.92
CA VAL A 48 -0.60 -11.64 15.08
C VAL A 48 -0.32 -13.14 14.98
N TYR A 49 -1.34 -13.93 15.32
CA TYR A 49 -1.31 -15.37 15.18
C TYR A 49 -2.40 -15.85 14.24
N GLY A 50 -2.05 -16.68 13.27
CA GLY A 50 -2.94 -17.39 12.36
C GLY A 50 -2.51 -18.84 12.22
N LYS A 51 -3.46 -19.76 12.01
CA LYS A 51 -3.15 -21.18 11.78
C LYS A 51 -2.51 -21.41 10.40
N THR A 52 -2.83 -20.54 9.45
CA THR A 52 -2.28 -20.55 8.10
C THR A 52 -1.63 -19.20 7.80
N ASP A 53 -0.76 -19.14 6.78
CA ASP A 53 -0.16 -17.88 6.33
C ASP A 53 -1.22 -16.87 5.90
N ALA A 54 -2.32 -17.34 5.29
CA ALA A 54 -3.43 -16.49 4.91
C ALA A 54 -4.18 -15.91 6.13
N ASP A 55 -4.38 -16.70 7.19
CA ASP A 55 -4.96 -16.20 8.44
C ASP A 55 -4.06 -15.11 9.06
N ALA A 56 -2.75 -15.37 9.11
CA ALA A 56 -1.79 -14.41 9.64
C ALA A 56 -1.75 -13.14 8.79
N ALA A 57 -1.78 -13.25 7.46
CA ALA A 57 -1.80 -12.12 6.55
C ALA A 57 -3.07 -11.26 6.69
N PHE A 58 -4.22 -11.89 6.88
CA PHE A 58 -5.49 -11.20 7.16
C PHE A 58 -5.41 -10.39 8.46
N GLY A 59 -4.92 -11.01 9.54
CA GLY A 59 -4.76 -10.36 10.83
C GLY A 59 -3.72 -9.24 10.82
N LEU A 60 -2.59 -9.45 10.11
CA LEU A 60 -1.55 -8.43 9.94
C LEU A 60 -2.10 -7.21 9.20
N ALA A 61 -2.85 -7.43 8.11
CA ALA A 61 -3.44 -6.36 7.33
C ALA A 61 -4.45 -5.53 8.14
N TYR A 62 -5.25 -6.20 8.99
CA TYR A 62 -6.17 -5.53 9.90
C TYR A 62 -5.42 -4.68 10.93
N ALA A 63 -4.40 -5.25 11.59
CA ALA A 63 -3.58 -4.53 12.57
C ALA A 63 -2.85 -3.34 11.93
N HIS A 64 -2.29 -3.52 10.73
CA HIS A 64 -1.65 -2.44 9.97
C HIS A 64 -2.64 -1.32 9.63
N ALA A 65 -3.84 -1.67 9.16
CA ALA A 65 -4.89 -0.68 8.89
C ALA A 65 -5.38 0.02 10.17
N GLU A 66 -5.40 -0.66 11.31
CA GLU A 66 -5.75 -0.07 12.59
C GLU A 66 -4.72 0.94 13.08
N ASP A 67 -3.44 0.66 12.85
CA ASP A 67 -2.34 1.51 13.32
C ASP A 67 -2.04 2.67 12.36
N ASP A 68 -2.09 2.44 11.03
CA ASP A 68 -1.62 3.43 10.05
C ASP A 68 -2.37 3.36 8.70
N PHE A 69 -3.69 3.41 8.76
CA PHE A 69 -4.50 3.38 7.53
C PHE A 69 -4.23 4.56 6.60
N LYS A 70 -3.88 5.71 7.14
CA LYS A 70 -3.55 6.89 6.36
C LYS A 70 -2.42 6.60 5.37
N ASN A 71 -1.33 6.00 5.84
CA ASN A 71 -0.18 5.69 4.98
C ASN A 71 -0.55 4.64 3.92
N ILE A 72 -1.31 3.58 4.29
CA ILE A 72 -1.85 2.61 3.33
C ILE A 72 -2.64 3.33 2.23
N ALA A 73 -3.55 4.22 2.60
CA ALA A 73 -4.43 4.92 1.68
C ALA A 73 -3.67 5.92 0.79
N GLU A 74 -2.72 6.66 1.34
CA GLU A 74 -1.88 7.57 0.56
C GLU A 74 -1.05 6.83 -0.49
N ASN A 75 -0.56 5.63 -0.16
CA ASN A 75 0.14 4.77 -1.09
C ASN A 75 -0.79 4.20 -2.19
N MET A 76 -2.09 4.04 -1.92
CA MET A 76 -3.06 3.62 -2.95
C MET A 76 -3.14 4.60 -4.12
N TYR A 77 -2.96 5.90 -3.90
CA TYR A 77 -2.87 6.86 -4.99
C TYR A 77 -1.74 6.51 -5.96
N LEU A 78 -0.57 6.16 -5.41
CA LEU A 78 0.58 5.75 -6.23
C LEU A 78 0.32 4.41 -6.92
N TYR A 79 -0.14 3.39 -6.17
CA TYR A 79 -0.37 2.04 -6.69
C TYR A 79 -1.41 2.00 -7.81
N ARG A 80 -2.38 2.92 -7.79
CA ARG A 80 -3.44 3.06 -8.80
C ARG A 80 -3.11 4.08 -9.89
N ALA A 81 -1.93 4.69 -9.88
CA ALA A 81 -1.55 5.79 -10.76
C ALA A 81 -2.56 6.94 -10.72
N GLN A 82 -2.85 7.41 -9.53
CA GLN A 82 -3.82 8.46 -9.20
C GLN A 82 -3.20 9.61 -8.37
N MET A 83 -1.87 9.70 -8.34
CA MET A 83 -1.15 10.75 -7.61
C MET A 83 -1.53 12.16 -8.08
N GLY A 84 -1.89 12.29 -9.36
CA GLY A 84 -2.38 13.55 -9.92
C GLY A 84 -3.68 14.05 -9.27
N LEU A 85 -4.50 13.16 -8.69
CA LEU A 85 -5.72 13.54 -7.94
C LEU A 85 -5.36 14.14 -6.57
N ARG A 86 -4.25 13.70 -5.96
CA ARG A 86 -3.77 14.19 -4.67
C ARG A 86 -2.89 15.43 -4.82
N ASP A 87 -1.88 15.38 -5.70
CA ASP A 87 -0.78 16.34 -5.75
C ASP A 87 -0.79 17.19 -7.03
N GLY A 88 -1.83 17.09 -7.86
CA GLY A 88 -1.95 17.86 -9.10
C GLY A 88 -0.86 17.51 -10.13
N ALA A 89 -0.23 18.53 -10.73
CA ALA A 89 0.73 18.34 -11.82
C ALA A 89 1.97 17.54 -11.39
N SER A 90 2.47 17.70 -10.17
CA SER A 90 3.62 16.95 -9.64
C SER A 90 3.32 15.45 -9.51
N GLY A 91 2.14 15.11 -9.01
CA GLY A 91 1.69 13.72 -8.93
C GLY A 91 1.43 13.08 -10.29
N ALA A 92 0.97 13.87 -11.28
CA ALA A 92 0.73 13.36 -12.62
C ALA A 92 2.00 12.83 -13.33
N VAL A 93 3.18 13.33 -12.96
CA VAL A 93 4.46 12.80 -13.48
C VAL A 93 4.68 11.37 -13.00
N GLN A 94 4.38 11.08 -11.74
CA GLN A 94 4.49 9.73 -11.18
C GLN A 94 3.46 8.78 -11.83
N ASP A 95 2.23 9.24 -12.02
CA ASP A 95 1.19 8.48 -12.71
C ASP A 95 1.61 8.14 -14.15
N TYR A 96 2.22 9.10 -14.84
CA TYR A 96 2.72 8.90 -16.19
C TYR A 96 3.79 7.79 -16.23
N LEU A 97 4.74 7.80 -15.29
CA LEU A 97 5.78 6.79 -15.19
C LEU A 97 5.19 5.37 -15.00
N ILE A 98 4.26 5.22 -14.06
CA ILE A 98 3.60 3.94 -13.80
C ILE A 98 2.85 3.44 -15.04
N LYS A 99 2.20 4.34 -15.78
CA LYS A 99 1.48 4.01 -17.03
C LYS A 99 2.43 3.66 -18.18
N VAL A 100 3.54 4.38 -18.34
CA VAL A 100 4.55 4.08 -19.37
C VAL A 100 5.17 2.70 -19.15
N LEU A 101 5.46 2.35 -17.91
CA LEU A 101 6.00 1.03 -17.53
C LEU A 101 4.95 -0.08 -17.58
N LYS A 102 3.66 0.28 -17.80
CA LYS A 102 2.52 -0.64 -17.87
C LYS A 102 2.43 -1.58 -16.66
N ILE A 103 2.71 -1.05 -15.45
CA ILE A 103 2.79 -1.86 -14.25
C ILE A 103 1.45 -2.57 -13.99
N ARG A 104 0.35 -1.84 -14.03
CA ARG A 104 -0.98 -2.40 -13.74
C ARG A 104 -1.44 -3.39 -14.81
N GLU A 105 -1.21 -3.09 -16.07
CA GLU A 105 -1.52 -3.97 -17.19
C GLU A 105 -0.75 -5.28 -17.08
N ARG A 106 0.56 -5.22 -16.82
CA ARG A 106 1.41 -6.41 -16.62
C ARG A 106 0.93 -7.27 -15.45
N ILE A 107 0.56 -6.65 -14.33
CA ILE A 107 0.00 -7.36 -13.19
C ILE A 107 -1.33 -8.01 -13.58
N GLN A 108 -2.21 -7.30 -14.30
CA GLN A 108 -3.49 -7.85 -14.73
C GLN A 108 -3.33 -9.08 -15.64
N GLU A 109 -2.37 -9.04 -16.55
CA GLU A 109 -2.12 -10.09 -17.52
C GLU A 109 -1.42 -11.32 -16.91
N ASN A 110 -0.50 -11.10 -15.98
CA ASN A 110 0.41 -12.14 -15.49
C ASN A 110 0.14 -12.61 -14.05
N TYR A 111 -0.84 -12.05 -13.36
CA TYR A 111 -1.12 -12.35 -11.95
C TYR A 111 -1.30 -13.86 -11.66
N LEU A 112 -1.97 -14.58 -12.57
CA LEU A 112 -2.24 -16.01 -12.40
C LEU A 112 -1.07 -16.91 -12.82
N THR A 113 -0.18 -16.43 -13.70
CA THR A 113 0.93 -17.18 -14.25
C THR A 113 2.24 -16.99 -13.49
N ASP A 114 2.47 -15.76 -13.01
CA ASP A 114 3.75 -15.40 -12.41
C ASP A 114 3.77 -15.58 -10.89
N LEU A 115 2.59 -15.70 -10.27
CA LEU A 115 2.46 -15.89 -8.82
C LEU A 115 1.92 -17.29 -8.49
N ASP A 116 2.59 -17.97 -7.58
CA ASP A 116 2.10 -19.25 -7.05
C ASP A 116 0.76 -19.08 -6.32
N GLU A 117 -0.06 -20.12 -6.32
CA GLU A 117 -1.36 -20.11 -5.65
C GLU A 117 -1.26 -19.77 -4.16
N SER A 118 -0.21 -20.26 -3.49
CA SER A 118 0.05 -19.98 -2.07
C SER A 118 0.27 -18.47 -1.83
N VAL A 119 1.05 -17.81 -2.69
CA VAL A 119 1.29 -16.38 -2.62
C VAL A 119 0.01 -15.59 -2.91
N ARG A 120 -0.75 -15.99 -3.93
CA ARG A 120 -2.03 -15.32 -4.23
C ARG A 120 -3.01 -15.39 -3.06
N LYS A 121 -3.09 -16.52 -2.34
CA LYS A 121 -3.93 -16.67 -1.14
C LYS A 121 -3.51 -15.72 -0.02
N ILE A 122 -2.23 -15.50 0.18
CA ILE A 122 -1.69 -14.53 1.16
C ILE A 122 -2.08 -13.10 0.77
N LEU A 123 -1.87 -12.74 -0.49
CA LEU A 123 -2.21 -11.41 -1.02
C LEU A 123 -3.71 -11.11 -0.95
N GLU A 124 -4.55 -12.10 -1.30
CA GLU A 124 -6.01 -11.99 -1.18
C GLU A 124 -6.42 -11.79 0.28
N ALA A 125 -5.88 -12.59 1.19
CA ALA A 125 -6.17 -12.49 2.63
C ALA A 125 -5.78 -11.11 3.18
N TYR A 126 -4.62 -10.60 2.78
CA TYR A 126 -4.15 -9.27 3.19
C TYR A 126 -5.10 -8.17 2.68
N ALA A 127 -5.47 -8.19 1.39
CA ALA A 127 -6.43 -7.24 0.83
C ALA A 127 -7.80 -7.31 1.53
N ILE A 128 -8.27 -8.52 1.86
CA ILE A 128 -9.53 -8.72 2.60
C ILE A 128 -9.42 -8.16 4.03
N GLY A 129 -8.28 -8.28 4.70
CA GLY A 129 -8.04 -7.71 6.02
C GLY A 129 -8.16 -6.19 6.04
N ILE A 130 -7.55 -5.51 5.05
CA ILE A 130 -7.69 -4.05 4.85
C ILE A 130 -9.17 -3.68 4.63
N ASN A 131 -9.85 -4.37 3.71
CA ASN A 131 -11.25 -4.10 3.41
C ASN A 131 -12.17 -4.35 4.60
N TYR A 132 -11.88 -5.37 5.40
CA TYR A 132 -12.63 -5.65 6.62
C TYR A 132 -12.52 -4.50 7.62
N TRP A 133 -11.30 -3.97 7.81
CA TRP A 133 -11.09 -2.78 8.64
C TRP A 133 -11.87 -1.56 8.09
N MET A 134 -11.81 -1.29 6.79
CA MET A 134 -12.56 -0.19 6.15
C MET A 134 -14.07 -0.31 6.38
N ILE A 135 -14.61 -1.53 6.31
CA ILE A 135 -16.03 -1.77 6.56
C ILE A 135 -16.42 -1.51 8.02
N GLN A 136 -15.53 -1.80 8.97
CA GLN A 136 -15.74 -1.51 10.39
C GLN A 136 -15.56 -0.02 10.72
N ASN A 137 -14.87 0.75 9.87
CA ASN A 137 -14.60 2.17 10.02
C ASN A 137 -15.19 3.01 8.87
N PRO A 138 -16.54 3.06 8.73
CA PRO A 138 -17.20 3.64 7.57
C PRO A 138 -17.04 5.15 7.44
N ASP A 139 -16.67 5.84 8.51
CA ASP A 139 -16.45 7.29 8.53
C ASP A 139 -15.02 7.69 8.16
N ASN A 140 -14.19 6.73 7.74
CA ASN A 140 -12.83 6.99 7.30
C ASN A 140 -12.81 7.80 5.99
N GLU A 141 -12.01 8.85 5.93
CA GLU A 141 -11.92 9.77 4.78
C GLU A 141 -11.42 9.11 3.48
N TYR A 142 -10.68 7.98 3.60
CA TYR A 142 -10.12 7.24 2.47
C TYR A 142 -11.01 6.09 1.96
N ASN A 143 -12.28 6.05 2.38
CA ASN A 143 -13.20 4.98 1.98
C ASN A 143 -13.46 4.91 0.46
N HIS A 144 -13.08 5.94 -0.30
CA HIS A 144 -13.15 5.93 -1.76
C HIS A 144 -12.16 4.93 -2.41
N PHE A 145 -11.17 4.40 -1.67
CA PHE A 145 -10.30 3.32 -2.14
C PHE A 145 -10.92 1.93 -2.02
N PHE A 146 -12.06 1.79 -1.35
CA PHE A 146 -12.74 0.50 -1.25
C PHE A 146 -13.32 0.04 -2.60
N PRO A 147 -13.13 -1.23 -3.00
CA PRO A 147 -12.29 -2.21 -2.34
C PRO A 147 -10.81 -2.08 -2.73
N VAL A 148 -9.94 -2.38 -1.77
CA VAL A 148 -8.53 -2.67 -2.04
C VAL A 148 -8.41 -4.10 -2.56
N THR A 149 -7.60 -4.31 -3.58
CA THR A 149 -7.45 -5.62 -4.23
C THR A 149 -6.05 -6.19 -4.03
N GLU A 150 -5.92 -7.51 -4.16
CA GLU A 150 -4.64 -8.19 -4.15
C GLU A 150 -3.67 -7.66 -5.22
N LYS A 151 -4.21 -7.16 -6.34
CA LYS A 151 -3.42 -6.55 -7.42
C LYS A 151 -2.89 -5.16 -7.06
N ASP A 152 -3.59 -4.43 -6.20
CA ASP A 152 -3.06 -3.17 -5.65
C ASP A 152 -1.85 -3.45 -4.75
N ILE A 153 -1.89 -4.53 -3.96
CA ILE A 153 -0.76 -4.93 -3.12
C ILE A 153 0.45 -5.33 -3.98
N VAL A 154 0.23 -6.12 -5.05
CA VAL A 154 1.30 -6.47 -6.01
C VAL A 154 1.86 -5.22 -6.70
N ALA A 155 1.01 -4.24 -7.03
CA ALA A 155 1.46 -2.98 -7.62
C ALA A 155 2.38 -2.22 -6.66
N GLY A 156 2.05 -2.22 -5.36
CA GLY A 156 2.90 -1.66 -4.32
C GLY A 156 4.30 -2.27 -4.32
N PHE A 157 4.39 -3.59 -4.25
CA PHE A 157 5.68 -4.29 -4.30
C PHE A 157 6.46 -4.02 -5.59
N ALA A 158 5.80 -4.01 -6.74
CA ALA A 158 6.45 -3.74 -8.02
C ALA A 158 7.01 -2.32 -8.07
N ILE A 159 6.25 -1.32 -7.60
CA ILE A 159 6.65 0.08 -7.59
C ILE A 159 7.78 0.32 -6.58
N GLN A 160 7.69 -0.23 -5.37
CA GLN A 160 8.76 -0.15 -4.38
C GLN A 160 10.09 -0.69 -4.93
N ASN A 161 10.06 -1.83 -5.60
CA ASN A 161 11.25 -2.38 -6.23
C ASN A 161 11.86 -1.48 -7.31
N LEU A 162 11.04 -0.72 -8.05
CA LEU A 162 11.54 0.27 -9.01
C LEU A 162 12.26 1.42 -8.31
N PHE A 163 11.76 1.90 -7.17
CA PHE A 163 12.45 2.91 -6.36
C PHE A 163 13.79 2.39 -5.83
N PHE A 164 13.82 1.18 -5.25
CA PHE A 164 15.04 0.57 -4.73
C PHE A 164 16.08 0.23 -5.81
N SER A 165 15.65 -0.08 -7.03
CA SER A 165 16.56 -0.45 -8.14
C SER A 165 17.22 0.73 -8.85
N GLY A 166 16.87 1.98 -8.47
CA GLY A 166 17.42 3.18 -9.11
C GLY A 166 16.89 3.44 -10.53
N VAL A 167 15.85 2.73 -10.98
CA VAL A 167 15.24 2.94 -12.31
C VAL A 167 14.69 4.35 -12.44
N VAL A 168 14.06 4.89 -11.40
CA VAL A 168 13.52 6.25 -11.39
C VAL A 168 14.65 7.26 -11.66
N SER A 169 15.77 7.14 -10.95
CA SER A 169 16.92 8.02 -11.14
C SER A 169 17.54 7.91 -12.55
N SER A 170 17.53 6.70 -13.12
CA SER A 170 18.01 6.50 -14.50
C SER A 170 17.09 7.18 -15.53
N ILE A 171 15.78 7.15 -15.32
CA ILE A 171 14.80 7.83 -16.19
C ILE A 171 14.95 9.35 -16.07
N GLU A 172 15.11 9.87 -14.87
CA GLU A 172 15.35 11.30 -14.65
C GLU A 172 16.64 11.77 -15.35
N LYS A 173 17.71 10.98 -15.32
CA LYS A 173 18.94 11.26 -16.08
C LYS A 173 18.68 11.37 -17.58
N LEU A 174 17.89 10.47 -18.14
CA LEU A 174 17.56 10.48 -19.56
C LEU A 174 16.71 11.69 -19.98
N GLN A 175 15.95 12.27 -19.06
CA GLN A 175 15.10 13.43 -19.33
C GLN A 175 15.86 14.77 -19.22
N ARG A 176 17.02 14.77 -18.55
CA ARG A 176 17.83 15.97 -18.35
C ARG A 176 19.01 15.92 -19.31
N GLU A 177 18.91 16.62 -20.43
CA GLU A 177 19.94 16.62 -21.47
C GLU A 177 21.30 17.18 -21.05
N GLU A 178 21.44 17.87 -19.89
CA GLU A 178 22.68 18.54 -19.46
C GLU A 178 22.86 18.66 -17.94
N VAL A 179 22.77 17.56 -17.18
CA VAL A 179 23.16 17.61 -15.75
C VAL A 179 24.50 16.91 -15.57
N SER A 180 25.50 17.63 -15.05
CA SER A 180 26.81 17.04 -14.71
C SER A 180 26.65 15.97 -13.62
N ASP A 181 27.50 14.94 -13.61
CA ASP A 181 27.49 13.89 -12.59
C ASP A 181 27.65 14.45 -11.15
N GLU A 182 28.34 15.61 -11.01
CA GLU A 182 28.50 16.31 -9.73
C GLU A 182 27.20 16.98 -9.25
N GLU A 183 26.47 17.63 -10.15
CA GLU A 183 25.19 18.26 -9.86
C GLU A 183 24.12 17.20 -9.57
N TYR A 184 24.15 16.08 -10.30
CA TYR A 184 23.30 14.92 -10.05
C TYR A 184 23.56 14.30 -8.67
N ALA A 185 24.82 14.10 -8.29
CA ALA A 185 25.19 13.62 -6.95
C ALA A 185 24.74 14.61 -5.85
N GLY A 186 24.73 15.92 -6.14
CA GLY A 186 24.23 16.96 -5.23
C GLY A 186 22.73 16.88 -4.97
N LEU A 187 21.92 16.52 -5.97
CA LEU A 187 20.46 16.37 -5.83
C LEU A 187 20.07 15.18 -4.94
N TYR A 188 20.86 14.11 -4.93
CA TYR A 188 20.64 12.94 -4.09
C TYR A 188 21.34 13.01 -2.73
N LYS A 189 22.37 13.85 -2.57
CA LYS A 189 23.08 14.05 -1.30
C LYS A 189 22.18 14.59 -0.18
N ASN A 190 21.07 15.26 -0.54
CA ASN A 190 20.10 15.80 0.42
C ASN A 190 18.96 14.83 0.74
N GLN A 191 18.87 13.67 0.10
CA GLN A 191 18.02 12.55 0.46
C GLN A 191 18.91 11.44 1.02
N GLU A 192 19.39 11.62 2.25
CA GLU A 192 19.94 10.52 3.03
C GLU A 192 18.80 9.53 3.34
N PHE A 193 18.42 8.72 2.36
CA PHE A 193 17.74 7.47 2.64
C PHE A 193 18.77 6.57 3.33
N VAL A 194 18.79 6.63 4.65
CA VAL A 194 19.50 5.61 5.43
C VAL A 194 18.68 4.32 5.28
N THR A 195 18.89 3.65 4.16
CA THR A 195 18.33 2.33 3.91
C THR A 195 19.28 1.29 4.47
N GLY A 196 18.76 0.37 5.21
CA GLY A 196 19.50 -0.75 5.75
C GLY A 196 18.53 -1.76 6.35
N SER A 197 19.04 -2.88 6.77
CA SER A 197 18.25 -3.90 7.46
C SER A 197 19.15 -4.81 8.26
N ASN A 198 18.68 -5.27 9.40
CA ASN A 198 19.36 -6.26 10.20
C ASN A 198 18.52 -7.53 10.27
N VAL A 199 19.18 -8.68 10.15
CA VAL A 199 18.56 -9.98 10.37
C VAL A 199 19.40 -10.76 11.36
N LEU A 200 18.76 -11.27 12.40
CA LEU A 200 19.36 -12.20 13.35
C LEU A 200 18.58 -13.52 13.31
N ALA A 201 19.27 -14.60 12.96
CA ALA A 201 18.70 -15.95 12.97
C ALA A 201 19.38 -16.79 14.05
N VAL A 202 18.58 -17.44 14.89
CA VAL A 202 19.05 -18.35 15.96
C VAL A 202 18.53 -19.75 15.66
N ASN A 203 19.46 -20.68 15.46
CA ASN A 203 19.12 -22.09 15.20
C ASN A 203 18.53 -22.74 16.48
N SER A 204 17.66 -23.71 16.27
CA SER A 204 17.00 -24.50 17.34
C SER A 204 17.94 -25.13 18.34
N SER A 205 19.17 -25.48 17.94
CA SER A 205 20.20 -26.01 18.86
C SER A 205 20.77 -24.97 19.83
N LYS A 206 20.44 -23.69 19.63
CA LYS A 206 20.90 -22.57 20.47
C LYS A 206 19.77 -21.93 21.29
N THR A 207 18.56 -22.50 21.23
CA THR A 207 17.41 -22.07 22.02
C THR A 207 17.05 -23.09 23.08
N ASN A 208 16.53 -22.65 24.23
CA ASN A 208 16.19 -23.55 25.35
C ASN A 208 14.95 -24.42 25.03
N ASP A 209 14.10 -23.97 24.11
CA ASP A 209 12.85 -24.62 23.72
C ASP A 209 12.93 -25.37 22.38
N GLY A 210 14.13 -25.41 21.77
CA GLY A 210 14.36 -26.09 20.49
C GLY A 210 13.73 -25.37 19.28
N SER A 211 13.26 -24.12 19.43
CA SER A 211 12.70 -23.33 18.33
C SER A 211 13.77 -22.62 17.51
N THR A 212 13.57 -22.50 16.20
CA THR A 212 14.34 -21.57 15.37
C THR A 212 13.69 -20.19 15.48
N ARG A 213 14.50 -19.16 15.69
CA ARG A 213 14.03 -17.79 15.82
C ARG A 213 14.70 -16.90 14.78
N ILE A 214 13.93 -15.99 14.20
CA ILE A 214 14.42 -14.97 13.30
C ILE A 214 13.89 -13.62 13.75
N ILE A 215 14.78 -12.63 13.78
CA ILE A 215 14.42 -11.24 14.02
C ILE A 215 14.83 -10.47 12.76
N ILE A 216 13.87 -9.77 12.17
CA ILE A 216 14.09 -8.94 10.99
C ILE A 216 13.76 -7.51 11.39
N ASN A 217 14.71 -6.60 11.16
CA ASN A 217 14.53 -5.17 11.42
C ASN A 217 14.86 -4.39 10.15
N SER A 218 13.81 -3.94 9.47
CA SER A 218 13.93 -3.08 8.28
C SER A 218 14.22 -1.64 8.72
N HIS A 219 15.21 -1.02 8.10
CA HIS A 219 15.48 0.41 8.26
C HIS A 219 14.84 1.13 7.07
N GLN A 220 13.57 1.40 7.18
CA GLN A 220 12.78 2.07 6.15
C GLN A 220 12.18 3.36 6.72
N PRO A 221 11.86 4.37 5.89
CA PRO A 221 11.13 5.54 6.35
C PRO A 221 9.77 5.12 6.92
N LEU A 222 9.27 5.89 7.88
CA LEU A 222 7.96 5.64 8.49
C LEU A 222 6.80 6.16 7.64
N ASP A 223 7.09 7.01 6.65
CA ASP A 223 6.10 7.61 5.77
C ASP A 223 6.52 7.47 4.31
N GLY A 224 5.53 7.48 3.42
CA GLY A 224 5.74 7.50 1.98
C GLY A 224 5.79 6.11 1.33
N PRO A 225 6.15 6.03 0.04
CA PRO A 225 6.02 4.81 -0.76
C PRO A 225 6.98 3.69 -0.39
N LEU A 226 7.94 3.94 0.50
CA LEU A 226 8.90 2.95 1.00
C LEU A 226 8.65 2.56 2.47
N ALA A 227 7.59 3.10 3.09
CA ALA A 227 7.17 2.76 4.45
C ALA A 227 6.45 1.42 4.52
#